data_2026791b8a60efd0bb14cfdb34873bba
#
_entry.id   2026791b8a60efd0bb14cfdb34873bba
#
_cell.length_a   1.000
_cell.length_b   1.000
_cell.length_c   1.000
_cell.angle_alpha   90.00
_cell.angle_beta   90.00
_cell.angle_gamma   90.00
#
_symmetry.space_group_name_H-M   'P 1'
#
loop_
_entity.id
_entity.type
_entity.pdbx_description
1 polymer ?
#
loop_
_entity_poly.entity_id
_entity_poly.type
_entity_poly.pdbx_seq_one_letter_code
_entity_poly.pdbx_strand_id
1 'polypeptide(L)'
;MSYRGLEQMMRDRGLCVDHTTIYRWVQRYAPEIDSRCRPFLRRTNDSYRIDETYVRVGGAWKYLYRGVDSNGDTLDFILRVKRDMAAAKAFFRKTLAAAHTTPPRVITVDKNPAYPVGGELINVSVNRA
;
A
#
# COMPACT_ATOMS: atom_id res chain seq x y z
N MET A 1 -10.41 -5.57 10.11
CA MET A 1 -11.62 -5.23 10.89
C MET A 1 -12.73 -4.85 9.92
N SER A 2 -13.98 -5.30 10.16
CA SER A 2 -15.14 -4.90 9.35
C SER A 2 -15.77 -3.60 9.87
N TYR A 3 -16.60 -2.93 9.05
CA TYR A 3 -17.33 -1.74 9.53
C TYR A 3 -18.28 -2.04 10.70
N ARG A 4 -18.85 -3.25 10.75
CA ARG A 4 -19.64 -3.71 11.89
C ARG A 4 -18.77 -3.90 13.14
N GLY A 5 -17.56 -4.38 12.99
CA GLY A 5 -16.60 -4.46 14.11
C GLY A 5 -16.22 -3.07 14.62
N LEU A 6 -16.09 -2.08 13.73
CA LEU A 6 -15.86 -0.68 14.09
C LEU A 6 -17.08 -0.08 14.82
N GLU A 7 -18.29 -0.35 14.36
CA GLU A 7 -19.53 0.05 15.02
C GLU A 7 -19.56 -0.45 16.47
N GLN A 8 -19.26 -1.74 16.67
CA GLN A 8 -19.22 -2.32 18.02
C GLN A 8 -18.16 -1.65 18.90
N MET A 9 -16.95 -1.50 18.35
CA MET A 9 -15.84 -0.85 19.08
C MET A 9 -16.15 0.61 19.44
N MET A 10 -16.84 1.35 18.56
CA MET A 10 -17.27 2.73 18.84
C MET A 10 -18.36 2.77 19.91
N ARG A 11 -19.31 1.84 19.84
CA ARG A 11 -20.38 1.71 20.86
C ARG A 11 -19.80 1.42 22.24
N ASP A 12 -18.81 0.55 22.35
CA ASP A 12 -18.10 0.24 23.59
C ASP A 12 -17.39 1.47 24.18
N ARG A 13 -17.10 2.48 23.35
CA ARG A 13 -16.51 3.76 23.74
C ARG A 13 -17.54 4.90 23.89
N GLY A 14 -18.83 4.58 23.87
CA GLY A 14 -19.90 5.56 24.03
C GLY A 14 -20.31 6.31 22.76
N LEU A 15 -19.79 5.91 21.58
CA LEU A 15 -20.14 6.49 20.29
C LEU A 15 -21.13 5.60 19.54
N CYS A 16 -22.38 6.04 19.46
CA CYS A 16 -23.44 5.34 18.74
C CYS A 16 -23.46 5.75 17.26
N VAL A 17 -22.66 5.08 16.46
CA VAL A 17 -22.56 5.29 14.98
C VAL A 17 -22.73 3.96 14.28
N ASP A 18 -23.66 3.86 13.36
CA ASP A 18 -23.90 2.65 12.58
C ASP A 18 -22.83 2.44 11.49
N HIS A 19 -22.64 1.20 11.08
CA HIS A 19 -21.62 0.79 10.09
C HIS A 19 -21.83 1.41 8.71
N THR A 20 -23.04 1.80 8.33
CA THR A 20 -23.30 2.45 7.03
C THR A 20 -22.88 3.90 7.05
N THR A 21 -23.02 4.58 8.19
CA THR A 21 -22.46 5.93 8.40
C THR A 21 -20.95 5.90 8.38
N ILE A 22 -20.31 4.94 9.05
CA ILE A 22 -18.85 4.75 9.01
C ILE A 22 -18.39 4.51 7.56
N TYR A 23 -19.08 3.66 6.80
CA TYR A 23 -18.79 3.43 5.39
C TYR A 23 -18.83 4.73 4.57
N ARG A 24 -19.89 5.55 4.74
CA ARG A 24 -20.02 6.84 4.04
C ARG A 24 -18.90 7.81 4.42
N TRP A 25 -18.51 7.85 5.69
CA TRP A 25 -17.38 8.66 6.15
C TRP A 25 -16.07 8.23 5.49
N VAL A 26 -15.80 6.95 5.43
CA VAL A 26 -14.60 6.43 4.76
C VAL A 26 -14.58 6.82 3.29
N GLN A 27 -15.69 6.65 2.57
CA GLN A 27 -15.76 7.03 1.15
C GLN A 27 -15.54 8.54 0.94
N ARG A 28 -16.05 9.38 1.84
CA ARG A 28 -15.93 10.82 1.71
C ARG A 28 -14.58 11.36 2.16
N TYR A 29 -14.08 10.91 3.29
CA TYR A 29 -12.96 11.56 3.96
C TYR A 29 -11.62 10.85 3.76
N ALA A 30 -11.59 9.55 3.47
CA ALA A 30 -10.32 8.84 3.31
C ALA A 30 -9.43 9.41 2.20
N PRO A 31 -9.95 9.80 1.02
CA PRO A 31 -9.11 10.42 -0.01
C PRO A 31 -8.51 11.76 0.42
N GLU A 32 -9.29 12.56 1.16
CA GLU A 32 -8.82 13.84 1.69
C GLU A 32 -7.78 13.67 2.78
N ILE A 33 -8.00 12.72 3.70
CA ILE A 33 -7.04 12.37 4.75
C ILE A 33 -5.73 11.88 4.13
N ASP A 34 -5.79 10.96 3.15
CA ASP A 34 -4.61 10.47 2.44
C ASP A 34 -3.82 11.64 1.83
N SER A 35 -4.48 12.52 1.11
CA SER A 35 -3.85 13.70 0.49
C SER A 35 -3.19 14.62 1.53
N ARG A 36 -3.87 14.88 2.65
CA ARG A 36 -3.36 15.75 3.72
C ARG A 36 -2.21 15.11 4.50
N CYS A 37 -2.21 13.79 4.67
CA CYS A 37 -1.17 13.07 5.40
C CYS A 37 0.11 12.87 4.58
N ARG A 38 0.02 12.79 3.25
CA ARG A 38 1.18 12.52 2.37
C ARG A 38 2.37 13.46 2.57
N PRO A 39 2.20 14.80 2.75
CA PRO A 39 3.33 15.70 3.00
C PRO A 39 4.08 15.45 4.32
N PHE A 40 3.43 14.76 5.27
CA PHE A 40 3.99 14.44 6.59
C PHE A 40 4.61 13.04 6.66
N LEU A 41 4.58 12.28 5.56
CA LEU A 41 5.27 10.99 5.50
C LEU A 41 6.77 11.22 5.65
N ARG A 42 7.42 10.37 6.45
CA ARG A 42 8.86 10.41 6.62
C ARG A 42 9.55 10.09 5.31
N ARG A 43 10.67 10.75 5.07
CA ARG A 43 11.51 10.43 3.93
C ARG A 43 12.09 9.03 4.08
N THR A 44 11.89 8.20 3.07
CA THR A 44 12.37 6.83 3.08
C THR A 44 13.89 6.76 2.83
N ASN A 45 14.53 5.69 3.29
CA ASN A 45 15.90 5.38 2.88
C ASN A 45 15.93 4.73 1.48
N ASP A 46 17.08 4.26 1.03
CA ASP A 46 17.34 3.70 -0.30
C ASP A 46 17.22 2.16 -0.37
N SER A 47 16.74 1.52 0.70
CA SER A 47 16.58 0.06 0.76
C SER A 47 15.10 -0.31 0.94
N TYR A 48 14.49 -0.83 -0.13
CA TYR A 48 13.06 -1.11 -0.19
C TYR A 48 12.75 -2.58 0.00
N ARG A 49 11.69 -2.87 0.71
CA ARG A 49 11.04 -4.19 0.77
C ARG A 49 9.63 -4.09 0.23
N ILE A 50 9.31 -4.91 -0.75
CA ILE A 50 7.99 -4.95 -1.39
C ILE A 50 7.35 -6.28 -1.09
N ASP A 51 6.12 -6.19 -0.59
CA ASP A 51 5.28 -7.30 -0.18
C ASP A 51 3.97 -7.31 -0.98
N GLU A 52 3.42 -8.48 -1.21
CA GLU A 52 2.16 -8.69 -1.89
C GLU A 52 1.25 -9.56 -1.04
N THR A 53 0.07 -9.06 -0.77
CA THR A 53 -0.91 -9.73 0.07
C THR A 53 -2.24 -9.86 -0.67
N TYR A 54 -2.92 -10.99 -0.47
CA TYR A 54 -4.28 -11.18 -0.96
C TYR A 54 -5.27 -10.56 0.01
N VAL A 55 -6.20 -9.77 -0.52
CA VAL A 55 -7.29 -9.21 0.27
C VAL A 55 -8.62 -9.47 -0.44
N ARG A 56 -9.65 -9.79 0.32
CA ARG A 56 -11.00 -10.00 -0.23
C ARG A 56 -11.80 -8.71 -0.14
N VAL A 57 -12.19 -8.17 -1.28
CA VAL A 57 -12.97 -6.93 -1.39
C VAL A 57 -14.21 -7.19 -2.22
N GLY A 58 -15.39 -6.95 -1.63
CA GLY A 58 -16.67 -7.17 -2.30
C GLY A 58 -16.86 -8.62 -2.80
N GLY A 59 -16.38 -9.60 -2.04
CA GLY A 59 -16.44 -11.02 -2.40
C GLY A 59 -15.36 -11.48 -3.40
N ALA A 60 -14.62 -10.59 -4.04
CA ALA A 60 -13.57 -10.89 -5.01
C ALA A 60 -12.17 -10.74 -4.38
N TRP A 61 -11.26 -11.66 -4.75
CA TRP A 61 -9.86 -11.55 -4.37
C TRP A 61 -9.17 -10.42 -5.14
N LYS A 62 -8.41 -9.62 -4.41
CA LYS A 62 -7.57 -8.53 -4.94
C LYS A 62 -6.15 -8.68 -4.42
N TYR A 63 -5.23 -8.03 -5.10
CA TYR A 63 -3.81 -8.03 -4.77
C TYR A 63 -3.42 -6.67 -4.22
N LEU A 64 -2.98 -6.64 -2.97
CA LEU A 64 -2.45 -5.45 -2.31
C LEU A 64 -0.92 -5.50 -2.37
N TYR A 65 -0.34 -4.61 -3.16
CA TYR A 65 1.09 -4.35 -3.16
C TYR A 65 1.39 -3.30 -2.12
N ARG A 66 2.36 -3.55 -1.27
CA ARG A 66 2.81 -2.62 -0.24
C ARG A 66 4.33 -2.56 -0.23
N GLY A 67 4.89 -1.37 -0.11
CA GLY A 67 6.32 -1.14 0.06
C GLY A 67 6.62 -0.46 1.38
N VAL A 68 7.69 -0.89 2.02
CA VAL A 68 8.30 -0.24 3.18
C VAL A 68 9.81 -0.16 2.96
N ASP A 69 10.45 0.78 3.61
CA ASP A 69 11.90 0.81 3.65
C ASP A 69 12.47 -0.09 4.76
N SER A 70 13.79 -0.14 4.89
CA SER A 70 14.43 -0.98 5.90
C SER A 70 14.17 -0.53 7.35
N ASN A 71 13.72 0.70 7.57
CA ASN A 71 13.29 1.22 8.87
C ASN A 71 11.82 0.92 9.17
N GLY A 72 11.07 0.41 8.19
CA GLY A 72 9.62 0.19 8.29
C GLY A 72 8.77 1.40 7.89
N ASP A 73 9.39 2.49 7.43
CA ASP A 73 8.65 3.65 6.92
C ASP A 73 7.94 3.32 5.62
N THR A 74 6.70 3.78 5.49
CA THR A 74 5.83 3.43 4.35
C THR A 74 6.29 4.13 3.09
N LEU A 75 6.50 3.36 2.02
CA LEU A 75 6.68 3.86 0.66
C LEU A 75 5.33 4.23 0.05
N ASP A 76 4.55 3.23 -0.26
CA ASP A 76 3.18 3.37 -0.80
C ASP A 76 2.49 2.00 -0.84
N PHE A 77 1.23 2.01 -1.27
CA PHE A 77 0.47 0.80 -1.55
C PHE A 77 -0.40 0.98 -2.79
N ILE A 78 -0.76 -0.13 -3.44
CA ILE A 78 -1.73 -0.15 -4.53
C ILE A 78 -2.53 -1.44 -4.50
N LEU A 79 -3.84 -1.33 -4.73
CA LEU A 79 -4.76 -2.45 -4.85
C LEU A 79 -5.03 -2.73 -6.33
N ARG A 80 -4.87 -4.00 -6.74
CA ARG A 80 -5.09 -4.44 -8.12
C ARG A 80 -6.00 -5.65 -8.22
N VAL A 81 -6.69 -5.75 -9.33
CA VAL A 81 -7.57 -6.90 -9.64
C VAL A 81 -6.75 -8.09 -10.14
N LYS A 82 -5.70 -7.82 -10.88
CA LYS A 82 -4.82 -8.82 -11.49
C LYS A 82 -3.42 -8.75 -10.87
N ARG A 83 -2.79 -9.91 -10.81
CA ARG A 83 -1.40 -10.10 -10.42
C ARG A 83 -0.56 -10.25 -11.67
N ASP A 84 -0.09 -9.17 -12.21
CA ASP A 84 0.70 -9.15 -13.44
C ASP A 84 1.83 -8.11 -13.37
N MET A 85 2.72 -8.17 -14.37
CA MET A 85 3.82 -7.22 -14.52
C MET A 85 3.33 -5.76 -14.62
N ALA A 86 2.15 -5.54 -15.19
CA ALA A 86 1.58 -4.20 -15.32
C ALA A 86 1.20 -3.63 -13.94
N ALA A 87 0.72 -4.48 -13.03
CA ALA A 87 0.44 -4.10 -11.65
C ALA A 87 1.72 -3.72 -10.90
N ALA A 88 2.78 -4.53 -11.01
CA ALA A 88 4.08 -4.24 -10.42
C ALA A 88 4.69 -2.94 -10.97
N LYS A 89 4.68 -2.75 -12.29
CA LYS A 89 5.13 -1.50 -12.92
C LYS A 89 4.36 -0.28 -12.44
N ALA A 90 3.04 -0.40 -12.31
CA ALA A 90 2.20 0.69 -11.81
C ALA A 90 2.52 1.04 -10.35
N PHE A 91 2.78 0.02 -9.51
CA PHE A 91 3.20 0.23 -8.13
C PHE A 91 4.53 0.99 -8.05
N PHE A 92 5.56 0.51 -8.77
CA PHE A 92 6.86 1.18 -8.78
C PHE A 92 6.77 2.62 -9.30
N ARG A 93 6.03 2.85 -10.38
CA ARG A 93 5.84 4.20 -10.91
C ARG A 93 5.20 5.13 -9.89
N LYS A 94 4.16 4.66 -9.19
CA LYS A 94 3.51 5.43 -8.13
C LYS A 94 4.46 5.74 -6.98
N THR A 95 5.18 4.72 -6.51
CA THR A 95 6.12 4.83 -5.38
C THR A 95 7.24 5.83 -5.69
N LEU A 96 7.88 5.71 -6.85
CA LEU A 96 9.00 6.56 -7.23
C LEU A 96 8.60 8.01 -7.54
N ALA A 97 7.34 8.25 -7.89
CA ALA A 97 6.81 9.59 -8.10
C ALA A 97 6.46 10.32 -6.79
N ALA A 98 6.44 9.62 -5.66
CA ALA A 98 6.09 10.21 -4.38
C ALA A 98 7.25 11.06 -3.82
N ALA A 99 6.95 12.27 -3.38
CA ALA A 99 7.96 13.26 -2.95
C ALA A 99 8.77 12.84 -1.71
N HIS A 100 8.25 11.92 -0.89
CA HIS A 100 8.92 11.42 0.32
C HIS A 100 9.84 10.21 0.03
N THR A 101 9.82 9.65 -1.17
CA THR A 101 10.64 8.48 -1.52
C THR A 101 12.02 8.90 -2.02
N THR A 102 13.05 8.20 -1.52
CA THR A 102 14.42 8.30 -2.03
C THR A 102 14.62 7.23 -3.12
N PRO A 103 15.29 7.53 -4.24
CA PRO A 103 15.57 6.50 -5.24
C PRO A 103 16.22 5.26 -4.62
N PRO A 104 15.71 4.06 -4.86
CA PRO A 104 16.21 2.87 -4.20
C PRO A 104 17.57 2.42 -4.78
N ARG A 105 18.48 2.02 -3.91
CA ARG A 105 19.70 1.30 -4.26
C ARG A 105 19.48 -0.21 -4.29
N VAL A 106 18.60 -0.70 -3.40
CA VAL A 106 18.27 -2.13 -3.27
C VAL A 106 16.76 -2.28 -3.12
N ILE A 107 16.19 -3.23 -3.84
CA ILE A 107 14.80 -3.65 -3.68
C ILE A 107 14.77 -5.14 -3.36
N THR A 108 14.19 -5.49 -2.22
CA THR A 108 13.90 -6.87 -1.85
C THR A 108 12.45 -7.16 -2.19
N VAL A 109 12.21 -8.17 -3.01
CA VAL A 109 10.88 -8.66 -3.40
C VAL A 109 10.75 -10.12 -3.02
N ASP A 110 9.52 -10.55 -2.72
CA ASP A 110 9.23 -11.98 -2.61
C ASP A 110 9.46 -12.68 -3.96
N LYS A 111 9.72 -14.01 -3.94
CA LYS A 111 10.03 -14.85 -5.11
C LYS A 111 8.89 -14.96 -6.13
N ASN A 112 8.27 -13.85 -6.46
CA ASN A 112 7.15 -13.79 -7.37
C ASN A 112 7.63 -13.51 -8.81
N PRO A 113 7.28 -14.39 -9.78
CA PRO A 113 7.65 -14.20 -11.18
C PRO A 113 7.08 -12.93 -11.84
N ALA A 114 6.04 -12.32 -11.24
CA ALA A 114 5.45 -11.09 -11.76
C ALA A 114 6.32 -9.84 -11.56
N TYR A 115 7.33 -9.91 -10.69
CA TYR A 115 8.30 -8.82 -10.56
C TYR A 115 9.34 -8.89 -11.67
N PRO A 116 9.59 -7.80 -12.39
CA PRO A 116 10.63 -7.77 -13.41
C PRO A 116 11.98 -8.14 -12.80
N VAL A 117 12.69 -9.02 -13.47
CA VAL A 117 14.06 -9.39 -13.14
C VAL A 117 14.92 -8.15 -13.36
N GLY A 118 15.64 -7.74 -12.34
CA GLY A 118 16.37 -6.50 -12.18
C GLY A 118 16.85 -5.80 -13.47
N GLY A 119 16.70 -4.51 -13.48
CA GLY A 119 17.31 -3.64 -14.47
C GLY A 119 16.38 -2.95 -15.48
N GLU A 120 15.22 -3.51 -15.81
CA GLU A 120 14.38 -2.91 -16.86
C GLU A 120 13.59 -1.66 -16.46
N LEU A 121 13.40 -1.43 -15.17
CA LEU A 121 12.64 -0.28 -14.69
C LEU A 121 13.46 0.72 -13.90
N ILE A 122 14.52 0.27 -13.25
CA ILE A 122 15.39 1.08 -12.39
C ILE A 122 16.75 0.39 -12.36
N ASN A 123 17.83 1.14 -12.48
CA ASN A 123 19.20 0.63 -12.36
C ASN A 123 19.52 0.27 -10.90
N VAL A 124 18.90 -0.77 -10.38
CA VAL A 124 18.88 -1.14 -8.96
C VAL A 124 19.13 -2.64 -8.80
N SER A 125 19.89 -3.00 -7.78
CA SER A 125 20.07 -4.41 -7.39
C SER A 125 18.77 -4.96 -6.81
N VAL A 126 18.17 -5.97 -7.45
CA VAL A 126 16.98 -6.65 -6.96
C VAL A 126 17.40 -7.92 -6.23
N ASN A 127 17.17 -7.97 -4.92
CA ASN A 127 17.34 -9.17 -4.12
C ASN A 127 16.01 -9.91 -4.01
N ARG A 128 16.02 -11.20 -4.32
CA ARG A 128 14.88 -12.08 -4.11
C ARG A 128 15.07 -12.80 -2.76
N ALA A 129 14.17 -12.51 -1.86
CA ALA A 129 14.10 -13.21 -0.59
C ALA A 129 13.56 -14.64 -0.74
#